data_2151b5f257c06ef011adfdcd0e8d2ce2
#
_entry.id   2151b5f257c06ef011adfdcd0e8d2ce2
#
_cell.length_a   1.000
_cell.length_b   1.000
_cell.length_c   1.000
_cell.angle_alpha   90.00
_cell.angle_beta   90.00
_cell.angle_gamma   90.00
#
_symmetry.space_group_name_H-M   'P 1'
#
loop_
_entity.id
_entity.type
_entity.pdbx_description
1 polymer ?
#
loop_
_entity_poly.entity_id
_entity_poly.type
_entity_poly.pdbx_seq_one_letter_code
_entity_poly.pdbx_strand_id
1 'polypeptide(L)'
;AASLKKETEPSFSAQLKKAAWELKYRLLYETDRPYNQVVMVLYIFVLAAALYNRYFHILWELPFLGFVRSCLWLFILYRGRSPERITHSLYLMEIIVLTALLFKEATALKTQKIRQLSTALILLAVCACCISYTGKSVRAVQEEYSRREEVNTAYESLLSYTKEHPERFYFWV
;
A
#
# COMPACT_ATOMS: atom_id res chain seq x y z
N ALA A 1 4.79 32.31 33.23
CA ALA A 1 5.90 31.69 32.45
C ALA A 1 5.55 30.24 32.26
N ALA A 2 4.92 29.91 31.12
CA ALA A 2 4.65 28.53 30.72
C ALA A 2 5.99 27.94 30.22
N SER A 3 6.56 26.99 30.96
CA SER A 3 7.72 26.25 30.53
C SER A 3 7.34 25.41 29.34
N LEU A 4 7.78 25.79 28.16
CA LEU A 4 7.78 24.97 26.96
C LEU A 4 8.56 23.68 27.29
N LYS A 5 7.83 22.60 27.55
CA LYS A 5 8.37 21.26 27.72
C LYS A 5 9.02 20.90 26.39
N LYS A 6 10.35 21.00 26.34
CA LYS A 6 11.16 20.59 25.22
C LYS A 6 10.88 19.09 25.01
N GLU A 7 10.04 18.74 24.04
CA GLU A 7 9.82 17.37 23.63
C GLU A 7 11.19 16.84 23.20
N THR A 8 11.78 16.02 24.03
CA THR A 8 13.02 15.29 23.72
C THR A 8 12.72 14.39 22.55
N GLU A 9 13.38 14.62 21.41
CA GLU A 9 13.24 13.74 20.24
C GLU A 9 13.45 12.29 20.68
N PRO A 10 12.54 11.39 20.28
CA PRO A 10 12.63 10.00 20.72
C PRO A 10 13.94 9.39 20.21
N SER A 11 14.62 8.65 21.08
CA SER A 11 15.85 7.92 20.76
C SER A 11 15.68 7.07 19.49
N PHE A 12 16.73 6.96 18.67
CA PHE A 12 16.76 6.13 17.46
C PHE A 12 16.17 4.73 17.70
N SER A 13 16.55 4.09 18.79
CA SER A 13 16.04 2.76 19.16
C SER A 13 14.54 2.74 19.47
N ALA A 14 14.02 3.81 20.04
CA ALA A 14 12.59 3.95 20.32
C ALA A 14 11.78 4.16 19.02
N GLN A 15 12.29 4.96 18.09
CA GLN A 15 11.68 5.17 16.77
C GLN A 15 11.68 3.87 15.95
N LEU A 16 12.78 3.13 15.96
CA LEU A 16 12.88 1.85 15.26
C LEU A 16 11.92 0.80 15.85
N LYS A 17 11.80 0.70 17.16
CA LYS A 17 10.83 -0.18 17.83
C LYS A 17 9.39 0.19 17.44
N LYS A 18 9.07 1.47 17.43
CA LYS A 18 7.76 1.97 17.00
C LYS A 18 7.47 1.58 15.54
N ALA A 19 8.42 1.81 14.63
CA ALA A 19 8.30 1.45 13.22
C ALA A 19 8.13 -0.08 13.04
N ALA A 20 8.87 -0.90 13.76
CA ALA A 20 8.75 -2.35 13.70
C ALA A 20 7.40 -2.84 14.24
N TRP A 21 6.91 -2.23 15.31
CA TRP A 21 5.59 -2.56 15.86
C TRP A 21 4.46 -2.15 14.89
N GLU A 22 4.57 -0.98 14.28
CA GLU A 22 3.62 -0.50 13.28
C GLU A 22 3.64 -1.37 12.02
N LEU A 23 4.82 -1.82 11.57
CA LEU A 23 4.95 -2.77 10.47
C LEU A 23 4.24 -4.09 10.80
N LYS A 24 4.46 -4.65 12.00
CA LYS A 24 3.78 -5.86 12.46
C LYS A 24 2.26 -5.65 12.50
N TYR A 25 1.80 -4.51 13.00
CA TYR A 25 0.39 -4.18 13.06
C TYR A 25 -0.24 -4.12 11.68
N ARG A 26 0.40 -3.45 10.71
CA ARG A 26 -0.07 -3.36 9.33
C ARG A 26 -0.08 -4.70 8.59
N LEU A 27 0.89 -5.57 8.87
CA LEU A 27 0.93 -6.93 8.29
C LEU A 27 -0.21 -7.83 8.80
N LEU A 28 -0.59 -7.70 10.07
CA LEU A 28 -1.57 -8.58 10.71
C LEU A 28 -2.99 -7.99 10.75
N TYR A 29 -3.11 -6.66 10.85
CA TYR A 29 -4.35 -5.93 11.03
C TYR A 29 -4.62 -4.97 9.87
N GLU A 30 -5.75 -4.95 9.42
CA GLU A 30 -6.66 -4.34 8.46
C GLU A 30 -6.30 -3.08 7.67
N THR A 31 -5.27 -2.30 7.95
CA THR A 31 -5.11 -0.96 7.38
C THR A 31 -4.93 -0.92 5.85
N ASP A 32 -4.35 -1.96 5.25
CA ASP A 32 -4.03 -2.01 3.82
C ASP A 32 -4.75 -3.15 3.06
N ARG A 33 -5.93 -3.57 3.53
CA ARG A 33 -6.77 -4.50 2.76
C ARG A 33 -7.33 -3.81 1.51
N PRO A 34 -7.33 -4.44 0.33
CA PRO A 34 -7.08 -5.85 0.02
C PRO A 34 -5.64 -6.18 -0.41
N TYR A 35 -4.76 -5.18 -0.61
CA TYR A 35 -3.43 -5.38 -1.18
C TYR A 35 -2.58 -6.39 -0.43
N ASN A 36 -2.53 -6.29 0.90
CA ASN A 36 -1.73 -7.19 1.70
C ASN A 36 -2.18 -8.65 1.54
N GLN A 37 -3.49 -8.89 1.43
CA GLN A 37 -4.03 -10.24 1.20
C GLN A 37 -3.63 -10.78 -0.17
N VAL A 38 -3.73 -9.96 -1.23
CA VAL A 38 -3.32 -10.34 -2.58
C VAL A 38 -1.85 -10.71 -2.62
N VAL A 39 -0.98 -9.90 -1.99
CA VAL A 39 0.45 -10.16 -1.91
C VAL A 39 0.73 -11.47 -1.18
N MET A 40 0.11 -11.71 -0.01
CA MET A 40 0.30 -12.96 0.74
C MET A 40 -0.14 -14.19 -0.06
N VAL A 41 -1.28 -14.11 -0.76
CA VAL A 41 -1.76 -15.18 -1.63
C VAL A 41 -0.78 -15.42 -2.78
N LEU A 42 -0.25 -14.38 -3.40
CA LEU A 42 0.75 -14.50 -4.46
C LEU A 42 2.04 -15.15 -3.96
N TYR A 43 2.53 -14.79 -2.76
CA TYR A 43 3.69 -15.49 -2.17
C TYR A 43 3.46 -16.99 -2.01
N ILE A 44 2.27 -17.37 -1.53
CA ILE A 44 1.89 -18.79 -1.38
C ILE A 44 1.87 -19.50 -2.75
N PHE A 45 1.29 -18.85 -3.77
CA PHE A 45 1.24 -19.41 -5.12
C PHE A 45 2.63 -19.55 -5.75
N VAL A 46 3.50 -18.55 -5.62
CA VAL A 46 4.88 -18.63 -6.13
C VAL A 46 5.64 -19.74 -5.42
N LEU A 47 5.51 -19.85 -4.10
CA LEU A 47 6.15 -20.91 -3.33
C LEU A 47 5.64 -22.31 -3.74
N ALA A 48 4.33 -22.46 -3.88
CA ALA A 48 3.73 -23.72 -4.33
C ALA A 48 4.19 -24.11 -5.73
N ALA A 49 4.25 -23.15 -6.68
CA ALA A 49 4.75 -23.36 -8.03
C ALA A 49 6.24 -23.75 -8.04
N ALA A 50 7.07 -23.08 -7.23
CA ALA A 50 8.49 -23.38 -7.09
C ALA A 50 8.74 -24.78 -6.53
N LEU A 51 7.99 -25.20 -5.52
CA LEU A 51 8.06 -26.54 -4.94
C LEU A 51 7.61 -27.61 -5.94
N TYR A 52 6.53 -27.34 -6.66
CA TYR A 52 6.01 -28.26 -7.68
C TYR A 52 7.02 -28.47 -8.82
N ASN A 53 7.63 -27.39 -9.30
CA ASN A 53 8.60 -27.41 -10.40
C ASN A 53 10.01 -27.80 -9.96
N ARG A 54 10.27 -27.95 -8.65
CA ARG A 54 11.59 -28.19 -8.04
C ARG A 54 12.63 -27.10 -8.36
N TYR A 55 12.22 -25.86 -8.51
CA TYR A 55 13.11 -24.73 -8.75
C TYR A 55 13.61 -24.12 -7.43
N PHE A 56 14.69 -24.69 -6.89
CA PHE A 56 15.22 -24.30 -5.58
C PHE A 56 15.78 -22.89 -5.52
N HIS A 57 16.13 -22.26 -6.65
CA HIS A 57 16.62 -20.89 -6.66
C HIS A 57 15.56 -19.87 -6.19
N ILE A 58 14.28 -20.11 -6.47
CA ILE A 58 13.18 -19.25 -6.01
C ILE A 58 13.05 -19.24 -4.49
N LEU A 59 13.44 -20.32 -3.81
CA LEU A 59 13.50 -20.38 -2.35
C LEU A 59 14.46 -19.35 -1.74
N TRP A 60 15.40 -18.81 -2.52
CA TRP A 60 16.26 -17.70 -2.13
C TRP A 60 15.72 -16.35 -2.60
N GLU A 61 15.12 -16.30 -3.79
CA GLU A 61 14.55 -15.08 -4.37
C GLU A 61 13.38 -14.55 -3.51
N LEU A 62 12.49 -15.44 -3.01
CA LEU A 62 11.34 -15.05 -2.18
C LEU A 62 11.72 -14.44 -0.83
N PRO A 63 12.58 -15.06 0.00
CA PRO A 63 13.03 -14.43 1.25
C PRO A 63 13.78 -13.12 1.01
N PHE A 64 14.58 -13.05 -0.07
CA PHE A 64 15.27 -11.82 -0.43
C PHE A 64 14.28 -10.69 -0.78
N LEU A 65 13.25 -10.99 -1.58
CA LEU A 65 12.18 -10.04 -1.90
C LEU A 65 11.44 -9.59 -0.62
N GLY A 66 11.10 -10.53 0.26
CA GLY A 66 10.49 -10.24 1.56
C GLY A 66 11.38 -9.38 2.48
N PHE A 67 12.69 -9.61 2.44
CA PHE A 67 13.65 -8.79 3.18
C PHE A 67 13.71 -7.36 2.63
N VAL A 68 13.85 -7.19 1.32
CA VAL A 68 13.87 -5.87 0.65
C VAL A 68 12.56 -5.12 0.95
N ARG A 69 11.42 -5.79 0.84
CA ARG A 69 10.13 -5.25 1.25
C ARG A 69 10.16 -4.73 2.68
N SER A 70 10.58 -5.57 3.62
CA SER A 70 10.60 -5.21 5.05
C SER A 70 11.51 -4.02 5.32
N CYS A 71 12.65 -3.94 4.66
CA CYS A 71 13.56 -2.79 4.77
C CYS A 71 12.91 -1.50 4.24
N LEU A 72 12.24 -1.55 3.09
CA LEU A 72 11.54 -0.39 2.52
C LEU A 72 10.41 0.08 3.43
N TRP A 73 9.60 -0.83 3.95
CA TRP A 73 8.53 -0.51 4.89
C TRP A 73 9.07 0.11 6.18
N LEU A 74 10.12 -0.48 6.78
CA LEU A 74 10.76 0.06 7.98
C LEU A 74 11.31 1.46 7.74
N PHE A 75 11.91 1.71 6.57
CA PHE A 75 12.42 3.02 6.21
C PHE A 75 11.31 4.09 6.14
N ILE A 76 10.17 3.75 5.51
CA ILE A 76 9.04 4.67 5.37
C ILE A 76 8.41 4.95 6.74
N LEU A 77 8.18 3.90 7.54
CA LEU A 77 7.59 4.04 8.87
C LEU A 77 8.52 4.77 9.85
N TYR A 78 9.83 4.56 9.74
CA TYR A 78 10.84 5.29 10.52
C TYR A 78 10.78 6.80 10.24
N ARG A 79 10.56 7.21 8.99
CA ARG A 79 10.40 8.61 8.63
C ARG A 79 9.07 9.23 9.11
N GLY A 80 8.16 8.45 9.68
CA GLY A 80 6.86 8.90 10.17
C GLY A 80 5.94 9.44 9.07
N ARG A 81 6.30 9.22 7.80
CA ARG A 81 5.50 9.61 6.64
C ARG A 81 5.08 8.36 5.90
N SER A 82 3.87 7.90 6.15
CA SER A 82 3.28 6.77 5.42
C SER A 82 2.05 7.22 4.62
N PRO A 83 2.19 8.13 3.64
CA PRO A 83 1.07 8.50 2.80
C PRO A 83 0.61 7.28 2.02
N GLU A 84 -0.70 7.07 1.93
CA GLU A 84 -1.32 5.93 1.25
C GLU A 84 -0.81 5.75 -0.19
N ARG A 85 -0.47 6.86 -0.86
CA ARG A 85 0.10 6.83 -2.22
C ARG A 85 1.41 6.03 -2.31
N ILE A 86 2.27 6.13 -1.29
CA ILE A 86 3.56 5.42 -1.28
C ILE A 86 3.34 3.95 -0.92
N THR A 87 2.48 3.67 0.06
CA THR A 87 2.20 2.29 0.49
C THR A 87 1.53 1.49 -0.62
N HIS A 88 0.57 2.09 -1.33
CA HIS A 88 -0.10 1.46 -2.47
C HIS A 88 0.87 1.18 -3.63
N SER A 89 1.78 2.12 -3.92
CA SER A 89 2.80 1.92 -4.96
C SER A 89 3.73 0.75 -4.65
N LEU A 90 4.11 0.57 -3.38
CA LEU A 90 4.94 -0.57 -2.95
C LEU A 90 4.21 -1.91 -3.15
N TYR A 91 2.93 -1.99 -2.76
CA TYR A 91 2.13 -3.20 -2.99
C TYR A 91 1.98 -3.51 -4.47
N LEU A 92 1.74 -2.50 -5.32
CA LEU A 92 1.63 -2.69 -6.77
C LEU A 92 2.93 -3.22 -7.37
N MET A 93 4.08 -2.65 -7.00
CA MET A 93 5.39 -3.15 -7.43
C MET A 93 5.60 -4.61 -7.02
N GLU A 94 5.26 -4.95 -5.80
CA GLU A 94 5.39 -6.32 -5.28
C GLU A 94 4.46 -7.30 -6.01
N ILE A 95 3.21 -6.92 -6.27
CA ILE A 95 2.27 -7.70 -7.08
C ILE A 95 2.81 -7.94 -8.49
N ILE A 96 3.38 -6.91 -9.13
CA ILE A 96 3.98 -7.04 -10.48
C ILE A 96 5.14 -8.05 -10.45
N VAL A 97 6.06 -7.93 -9.49
CA VAL A 97 7.21 -8.83 -9.37
C VAL A 97 6.78 -10.27 -9.12
N LEU A 98 5.87 -10.49 -8.15
CA LEU A 98 5.35 -11.83 -7.85
C LEU A 98 4.59 -12.44 -9.02
N THR A 99 3.81 -11.63 -9.74
CA THR A 99 3.10 -12.08 -10.94
C THR A 99 4.10 -12.46 -12.04
N ALA A 100 5.16 -11.68 -12.25
CA ALA A 100 6.21 -12.00 -13.21
C ALA A 100 6.93 -13.32 -12.86
N LEU A 101 7.21 -13.57 -11.59
CA LEU A 101 7.75 -14.84 -11.12
C LEU A 101 6.81 -16.01 -11.39
N LEU A 102 5.51 -15.84 -11.13
CA LEU A 102 4.49 -16.86 -11.45
C LEU A 102 4.42 -17.15 -12.95
N PHE A 103 4.49 -16.11 -13.80
CA PHE A 103 4.54 -16.32 -15.26
C PHE A 103 5.78 -17.08 -15.70
N LYS A 104 6.95 -16.73 -15.15
CA LYS A 104 8.21 -17.43 -15.40
C LYS A 104 8.06 -18.92 -15.07
N GLU A 105 7.49 -19.26 -13.91
CA GLU A 105 7.24 -20.63 -13.48
C GLU A 105 6.20 -21.35 -14.35
N ALA A 106 5.11 -20.65 -14.68
CA ALA A 106 4.07 -21.21 -15.54
C ALA A 106 4.59 -21.53 -16.95
N THR A 107 5.49 -20.69 -17.51
CA THR A 107 6.10 -20.93 -18.83
C THR A 107 7.09 -22.09 -18.84
N ALA A 108 7.68 -22.45 -17.70
CA ALA A 108 8.58 -23.58 -17.55
C ALA A 108 7.85 -24.95 -17.55
N LEU A 109 6.53 -24.99 -17.44
CA LEU A 109 5.75 -26.22 -17.49
C LEU A 109 5.85 -26.90 -18.85
N LYS A 110 6.20 -28.20 -18.87
CA LYS A 110 6.41 -28.98 -20.09
C LYS A 110 5.12 -29.18 -20.91
N THR A 111 3.97 -29.28 -20.24
CA THR A 111 2.69 -29.56 -20.92
C THR A 111 2.03 -28.27 -21.35
N GLN A 112 1.89 -28.04 -22.64
CA GLN A 112 1.32 -26.82 -23.22
C GLN A 112 -0.09 -26.49 -22.71
N LYS A 113 -0.95 -27.48 -22.54
CA LYS A 113 -2.31 -27.29 -21.99
C LYS A 113 -2.29 -26.78 -20.54
N ILE A 114 -1.44 -27.38 -19.68
CA ILE A 114 -1.31 -26.96 -18.28
C ILE A 114 -0.73 -25.56 -18.19
N ARG A 115 0.27 -25.24 -19.03
CA ARG A 115 0.86 -23.90 -19.13
C ARG A 115 -0.18 -22.85 -19.49
N GLN A 116 -0.99 -23.10 -20.53
CA GLN A 116 -2.03 -22.17 -20.95
C GLN A 116 -3.10 -21.98 -19.88
N LEU A 117 -3.53 -23.06 -19.22
CA LEU A 117 -4.53 -23.01 -18.16
C LEU A 117 -4.01 -22.25 -16.94
N SER A 118 -2.78 -22.52 -16.48
CA SER A 118 -2.19 -21.82 -15.33
C SER A 118 -1.99 -20.32 -15.62
N THR A 119 -1.52 -19.97 -16.83
CA THR A 119 -1.38 -18.58 -17.26
C THR A 119 -2.73 -17.87 -17.30
N ALA A 120 -3.76 -18.49 -17.85
CA ALA A 120 -5.10 -17.94 -17.90
C ALA A 120 -5.69 -17.73 -16.50
N LEU A 121 -5.51 -18.69 -15.58
CA LEU A 121 -5.97 -18.58 -14.19
C LEU A 121 -5.26 -17.44 -13.43
N ILE A 122 -3.94 -17.30 -13.61
CA ILE A 122 -3.16 -16.19 -13.00
C ILE A 122 -3.69 -14.85 -13.52
N LEU A 123 -3.85 -14.69 -14.84
CA LEU A 123 -4.40 -13.48 -15.44
C LEU A 123 -5.79 -13.16 -14.92
N LEU A 124 -6.67 -14.15 -14.87
CA LEU A 124 -8.03 -14.00 -14.38
C LEU A 124 -8.06 -13.56 -12.90
N ALA A 125 -7.23 -14.17 -12.06
CA ALA A 125 -7.12 -13.82 -10.65
C ALA A 125 -6.61 -12.37 -10.47
N VAL A 126 -5.57 -11.97 -11.22
CA VAL A 126 -5.03 -10.61 -11.20
C VAL A 126 -6.07 -9.60 -11.68
N CYS A 127 -6.76 -9.90 -12.78
CA CYS A 127 -7.83 -9.02 -13.31
C CYS A 127 -8.98 -8.88 -12.30
N ALA A 128 -9.43 -9.97 -11.67
CA ALA A 128 -10.49 -9.94 -10.66
C ALA A 128 -10.10 -9.08 -9.45
N CYS A 129 -8.85 -9.21 -8.97
CA CYS A 129 -8.31 -8.37 -7.90
C CYS A 129 -8.26 -6.88 -8.31
N CYS A 130 -7.79 -6.58 -9.53
CA CYS A 130 -7.73 -5.21 -10.04
C CYS A 130 -9.12 -4.58 -10.16
N ILE A 131 -10.10 -5.30 -10.71
CA ILE A 131 -11.47 -4.80 -10.87
C ILE A 131 -12.11 -4.53 -9.50
N SER A 132 -12.00 -5.46 -8.56
CA SER A 132 -12.55 -5.32 -7.20
C SER A 132 -11.95 -4.11 -6.48
N TYR A 133 -10.67 -3.85 -6.70
CA TYR A 133 -9.97 -2.73 -6.08
C TYR A 133 -10.33 -1.40 -6.75
N THR A 134 -10.37 -1.34 -8.07
CA THR A 134 -10.69 -0.12 -8.82
C THR A 134 -12.04 0.45 -8.38
N GLY A 135 -13.05 -0.42 -8.19
CA GLY A 135 -14.36 0.00 -7.72
C GLY A 135 -14.35 0.68 -6.34
N LYS A 136 -13.54 0.18 -5.40
CA LYS A 136 -13.38 0.79 -4.06
C LYS A 136 -12.59 2.10 -4.12
N SER A 137 -11.51 2.13 -4.90
CA SER A 137 -10.68 3.33 -5.08
C SER A 137 -11.45 4.47 -5.74
N VAL A 138 -12.26 4.18 -6.75
CA VAL A 138 -13.10 5.18 -7.42
C VAL A 138 -14.10 5.79 -6.43
N ARG A 139 -14.76 4.97 -5.61
CA ARG A 139 -15.68 5.47 -4.58
C ARG A 139 -14.98 6.36 -3.56
N ALA A 140 -13.82 5.93 -3.04
CA ALA A 140 -13.04 6.70 -2.08
C ALA A 140 -12.59 8.05 -2.66
N VAL A 141 -12.15 8.08 -3.93
CA VAL A 141 -11.79 9.33 -4.63
C VAL A 141 -13.02 10.22 -4.83
N GLN A 142 -14.17 9.64 -5.14
CA GLN A 142 -15.41 10.39 -5.34
C GLN A 142 -15.94 11.00 -4.03
N GLU A 143 -15.87 10.26 -2.93
CA GLU A 143 -16.20 10.76 -1.60
C GLU A 143 -15.26 11.88 -1.15
N GLU A 144 -13.95 11.73 -1.41
CA GLU A 144 -12.96 12.76 -1.12
C GLU A 144 -13.18 14.02 -1.98
N TYR A 145 -13.52 13.84 -3.25
CA TYR A 145 -13.85 14.95 -4.15
C TYR A 145 -15.06 15.74 -3.66
N SER A 146 -16.16 15.03 -3.32
CA SER A 146 -17.37 15.65 -2.81
C SER A 146 -17.10 16.43 -1.51
N ARG A 147 -16.31 15.86 -0.60
CA ARG A 147 -15.92 16.54 0.64
C ARG A 147 -15.07 17.79 0.39
N ARG A 148 -14.16 17.75 -0.57
CA ARG A 148 -13.35 18.94 -0.95
C ARG A 148 -14.19 20.01 -1.60
N GLU A 149 -15.16 19.64 -2.43
CA GLU A 149 -16.10 20.56 -3.05
C GLU A 149 -16.95 21.28 -1.99
N GLU A 150 -17.44 20.56 -0.98
CA GLU A 150 -18.17 21.14 0.15
C GLU A 150 -17.33 22.13 0.94
N VAL A 151 -16.07 21.80 1.25
CA VAL A 151 -15.12 22.69 1.94
C VAL A 151 -14.78 23.91 1.07
N ASN A 152 -14.57 23.75 -0.22
CA ASN A 152 -14.28 24.86 -1.13
C ASN A 152 -15.47 25.80 -1.24
N THR A 153 -16.68 25.30 -1.32
CA THR A 153 -17.90 26.12 -1.37
C THR A 153 -18.07 26.91 -0.07
N ALA A 154 -17.82 26.28 1.07
CA ALA A 154 -17.84 26.99 2.36
C ALA A 154 -16.74 28.08 2.42
N TYR A 155 -15.56 27.80 1.87
CA TYR A 155 -14.46 28.76 1.81
C TYR A 155 -14.79 29.95 0.88
N GLU A 156 -15.37 29.70 -0.28
CA GLU A 156 -15.81 30.74 -1.22
C GLU A 156 -16.89 31.63 -0.61
N SER A 157 -17.86 31.04 0.10
CA SER A 157 -18.90 31.81 0.80
C SER A 157 -18.30 32.71 1.89
N LEU A 158 -17.29 32.23 2.61
CA LEU A 158 -16.55 33.02 3.60
C LEU A 158 -15.76 34.15 2.95
N LEU A 159 -15.11 33.89 1.82
CA LEU A 159 -14.36 34.90 1.05
C LEU A 159 -15.30 36.01 0.52
N SER A 160 -16.50 35.67 0.04
CA SER A 160 -17.46 36.64 -0.39
C SER A 160 -17.94 37.52 0.77
N TYR A 161 -18.23 36.88 1.91
CA TYR A 161 -18.60 37.59 3.13
C TYR A 161 -17.51 38.54 3.65
N THR A 162 -16.24 38.13 3.61
CA THR A 162 -15.12 38.99 4.02
C THR A 162 -14.91 40.17 3.08
N LYS A 163 -15.19 40.02 1.77
CA LYS A 163 -15.16 41.11 0.80
C LYS A 163 -16.28 42.13 1.01
N GLU A 164 -17.45 41.69 1.45
CA GLU A 164 -18.61 42.54 1.74
C GLU A 164 -18.47 43.31 3.05
N HIS A 165 -17.65 42.80 4.01
CA HIS A 165 -17.46 43.38 5.33
C HIS A 165 -15.97 43.62 5.64
N PRO A 166 -15.28 44.51 4.91
CA PRO A 166 -13.84 44.76 5.07
C PRO A 166 -13.46 45.41 6.41
N GLU A 167 -14.44 45.96 7.12
CA GLU A 167 -14.27 46.58 8.43
C GLU A 167 -14.11 45.59 9.59
N ARG A 168 -14.31 44.26 9.37
CA ARG A 168 -14.23 43.23 10.39
C ARG A 168 -12.92 42.48 10.34
N PHE A 169 -12.35 42.22 11.53
CA PHE A 169 -11.19 41.32 11.67
C PHE A 169 -11.64 39.88 11.85
N TYR A 170 -11.08 38.99 11.00
CA TYR A 170 -11.40 37.56 11.04
C TYR A 170 -10.20 36.81 11.60
N PHE A 171 -10.42 36.03 12.68
CA PHE A 171 -9.43 35.14 13.25
C PHE A 171 -9.75 33.71 12.86
N TRP A 172 -8.77 33.04 12.32
CA TRP A 172 -8.84 31.59 12.09
C TRP A 172 -8.43 30.88 13.38
N VAL A 173 -9.28 30.00 13.91
CA VAL A 173 -9.02 29.17 15.09
C VAL A 173 -8.85 27.71 14.64
#